data_9a8908a6eb3a15369626ece65a19df5d
#
_entry.id   9a8908a6eb3a15369626ece65a19df5d
#
_cell.length_a   1.000
_cell.length_b   1.000
_cell.length_c   1.000
_cell.angle_alpha   90.00
_cell.angle_beta   90.00
_cell.angle_gamma   90.00
#
_symmetry.space_group_name_H-M   'P 1'
#
loop_
_entity.id
_entity.type
_entity.pdbx_description
1 polymer ?
#
loop_
_entity_poly.entity_id
_entity_poly.type
_entity_poly.pdbx_seq_one_letter_code
_entity_poly.pdbx_strand_id
1 'polypeptide(L)'
;MMHHKKPIKPPPLFPTTTQSNYKPFNKLKKLPFILMASIFFLSIFSLLLFFSLSSAVRHNNHHHTPPPPRPISKPPPSSSFSTPPGNGLLREACKASRDPPTCESAISQSGHLPSDPTIIDIILSAMAVSSDGIKTAESLVNDILEASAGNLNRSNAAKTCLEVLNYADYRISLTAGALPRGNIKDARAWMSAAVVYEYDCWSALKYVNGTSKVNETMSFLDILIKSSSNAMGMLVNYDNFGEKTGSWGLPRTERDGFWEHAGESGDGSGLGFEGGVPTGLNADVTVCGGGKCDYEKVQEAVNGAPSNPPEGRRFVIWIKAGTYDETVRVPLEKKNVVFLGDGMGKTVITGSMNVGQAGVSTINSATVGVIGDGFMASGLTIQNTAGPDAHQAVAFRSDSDLSVIENCEFLGNQDTLYAHSLRQFYKSCRIQGNVDFIFGNSAAFFQDCLILVAPRQVKPEKGENNAVTAHGRIDPAQSTGFVFVNCVINGTEDYMALYYSKPKVHKNFLGRPWKEYSRTVFILCTLEALITDNGWMPWSGGFALKTLYYGEFNNRGPGANTSGRVAWSSQIPDNHVDVYSVKNFIQGDQWIPSS
;
A
#
# COMPACT_ATOMS: atom_id res chain seq x y z
N MET A 1 -29.83 -65.19 -10.45
CA MET A 1 -28.49 -65.52 -10.94
C MET A 1 -27.58 -64.33 -10.68
N MET A 2 -26.77 -64.42 -9.64
CA MET A 2 -25.78 -63.39 -9.26
C MET A 2 -24.51 -63.61 -10.02
N HIS A 3 -23.99 -62.59 -10.73
CA HIS A 3 -22.64 -62.60 -11.28
C HIS A 3 -21.75 -61.63 -10.49
N HIS A 4 -20.85 -62.20 -9.69
CA HIS A 4 -19.72 -61.53 -9.06
C HIS A 4 -18.71 -61.05 -10.10
N LYS A 5 -18.39 -59.75 -10.14
CA LYS A 5 -17.18 -59.24 -10.81
C LYS A 5 -16.08 -59.01 -9.78
N LYS A 6 -14.91 -59.62 -10.04
CA LYS A 6 -13.65 -59.46 -9.27
C LYS A 6 -13.04 -58.09 -9.46
N PRO A 7 -12.32 -57.54 -8.45
CA PRO A 7 -11.63 -56.24 -8.58
C PRO A 7 -10.32 -56.39 -9.40
N ILE A 8 -10.07 -55.38 -10.23
CA ILE A 8 -8.87 -55.24 -11.07
C ILE A 8 -7.76 -54.58 -10.21
N LYS A 9 -6.57 -55.20 -10.19
CA LYS A 9 -5.34 -54.64 -9.58
C LYS A 9 -4.72 -53.54 -10.47
N PRO A 10 -4.13 -52.49 -9.87
CA PRO A 10 -3.37 -51.49 -10.63
C PRO A 10 -1.98 -52.00 -11.02
N PRO A 11 -1.38 -51.46 -12.11
CA PRO A 11 -0.06 -51.85 -12.60
C PRO A 11 1.10 -51.29 -11.74
N PRO A 12 2.30 -51.90 -11.84
CA PRO A 12 3.44 -51.60 -10.97
C PRO A 12 4.21 -50.33 -11.36
N LEU A 13 4.75 -49.67 -10.36
CA LEU A 13 5.62 -48.50 -10.40
C LEU A 13 7.01 -48.82 -10.99
N PHE A 14 7.61 -47.81 -11.59
CA PHE A 14 8.85 -47.73 -12.34
C PHE A 14 10.12 -48.17 -11.59
N PRO A 15 11.20 -48.53 -12.31
CA PRO A 15 12.43 -49.06 -11.72
C PRO A 15 13.41 -47.98 -11.26
N THR A 16 14.04 -48.28 -10.14
CA THR A 16 15.24 -47.64 -9.61
C THR A 16 16.47 -47.98 -10.42
N THR A 17 17.31 -46.99 -10.68
CA THR A 17 18.79 -46.97 -10.62
C THR A 17 19.29 -45.73 -11.40
N THR A 18 20.08 -44.86 -10.76
CA THR A 18 21.56 -44.94 -10.77
C THR A 18 22.16 -44.06 -9.67
N GLN A 19 22.99 -44.68 -8.84
CA GLN A 19 23.90 -44.01 -7.91
C GLN A 19 24.97 -43.23 -8.69
N SER A 20 25.11 -41.95 -8.38
CA SER A 20 26.29 -41.15 -8.71
C SER A 20 27.08 -40.87 -7.44
N ASN A 21 28.31 -41.37 -7.41
CA ASN A 21 29.30 -41.20 -6.35
C ASN A 21 29.72 -39.73 -6.19
N TYR A 22 29.46 -39.12 -5.06
CA TYR A 22 30.19 -37.95 -4.61
C TYR A 22 30.90 -38.25 -3.30
N LYS A 23 32.26 -38.15 -3.29
CA LYS A 23 33.12 -38.23 -2.14
C LYS A 23 33.01 -36.96 -1.31
N PRO A 24 32.97 -37.04 0.05
CA PRO A 24 33.01 -35.85 0.89
C PRO A 24 34.45 -35.29 1.01
N PHE A 25 34.59 -34.00 0.75
CA PHE A 25 35.81 -33.26 1.09
C PHE A 25 35.77 -32.93 2.59
N ASN A 26 36.53 -33.69 3.38
CA ASN A 26 36.90 -33.34 4.76
C ASN A 26 38.20 -32.54 4.72
N LYS A 27 38.18 -31.33 5.29
CA LYS A 27 39.20 -30.70 6.17
C LYS A 27 39.07 -29.17 6.14
N LEU A 28 38.31 -28.63 7.09
CA LEU A 28 38.50 -27.25 7.57
C LEU A 28 39.15 -27.35 8.95
N LYS A 29 40.40 -26.87 9.03
CA LYS A 29 41.23 -26.82 10.24
C LYS A 29 40.59 -25.91 11.29
N LYS A 30 40.50 -26.39 12.53
CA LYS A 30 40.11 -25.63 13.73
C LYS A 30 41.06 -24.46 13.94
N LEU A 31 40.55 -23.22 13.88
CA LEU A 31 41.22 -22.04 14.42
C LEU A 31 41.07 -22.04 15.96
N PRO A 32 42.09 -21.65 16.72
CA PRO A 32 42.05 -21.74 18.18
C PRO A 32 41.12 -20.69 18.80
N PHE A 33 40.39 -21.13 19.81
CA PHE A 33 39.39 -20.42 20.61
C PHE A 33 39.89 -19.15 21.33
N ILE A 34 41.19 -18.89 21.31
CA ILE A 34 41.83 -17.76 22.01
C ILE A 34 41.66 -16.42 21.29
N LEU A 35 41.41 -16.40 19.97
CA LEU A 35 41.30 -15.15 19.22
C LEU A 35 39.88 -14.51 19.29
N MET A 36 38.85 -15.29 19.62
CA MET A 36 37.49 -14.76 19.79
C MET A 36 37.25 -14.10 21.15
N ALA A 37 37.96 -14.52 22.19
CA ALA A 37 37.85 -13.92 23.53
C ALA A 37 38.44 -12.50 23.58
N SER A 38 39.46 -12.21 22.79
CA SER A 38 40.15 -10.89 22.79
C SER A 38 39.31 -9.79 22.11
N ILE A 39 38.47 -10.13 21.13
CA ILE A 39 37.59 -9.15 20.44
C ILE A 39 36.39 -8.81 21.31
N PHE A 40 35.87 -9.75 22.11
CA PHE A 40 34.76 -9.53 23.02
C PHE A 40 35.11 -8.66 24.23
N PHE A 41 36.38 -8.75 24.73
CA PHE A 41 36.85 -7.91 25.84
C PHE A 41 37.17 -6.47 25.43
N LEU A 42 37.58 -6.21 24.18
CA LEU A 42 37.83 -4.85 23.68
C LEU A 42 36.53 -4.07 23.43
N SER A 43 35.42 -4.73 23.05
CA SER A 43 34.14 -4.07 22.87
C SER A 43 33.46 -3.69 24.19
N ILE A 44 33.62 -4.46 25.26
CA ILE A 44 33.09 -4.18 26.59
C ILE A 44 33.88 -3.05 27.27
N PHE A 45 35.20 -2.96 27.06
CA PHE A 45 36.02 -1.87 27.62
C PHE A 45 35.73 -0.52 26.96
N SER A 46 35.37 -0.49 25.68
CA SER A 46 34.97 0.71 24.96
C SER A 46 33.60 1.24 25.43
N LEU A 47 32.64 0.35 25.79
CA LEU A 47 31.32 0.74 26.31
C LEU A 47 31.41 1.27 27.75
N LEU A 48 32.34 0.77 28.59
CA LEU A 48 32.49 1.25 29.97
C LEU A 48 33.22 2.59 30.07
N LEU A 49 34.02 2.98 29.09
CA LEU A 49 34.67 4.31 29.02
C LEU A 49 33.69 5.41 28.59
N PHE A 50 32.60 5.08 27.86
CA PHE A 50 31.56 6.06 27.51
C PHE A 50 30.59 6.36 28.65
N PHE A 51 30.42 5.46 29.63
CA PHE A 51 29.56 5.68 30.80
C PHE A 51 30.25 6.40 31.97
N SER A 52 31.59 6.50 32.00
CA SER A 52 32.32 7.16 33.07
C SER A 52 32.62 8.64 32.83
N LEU A 53 32.32 9.19 31.65
CA LEU A 53 32.50 10.62 31.32
C LEU A 53 31.24 11.48 31.46
N SER A 54 30.10 10.87 31.82
CA SER A 54 28.81 11.59 31.94
C SER A 54 28.40 11.95 33.38
N SER A 55 29.25 11.71 34.40
CA SER A 55 28.86 11.88 35.81
C SER A 55 29.75 12.82 36.61
N ALA A 56 30.22 13.91 36.01
CA ALA A 56 30.97 14.92 36.74
C ALA A 56 30.57 16.35 36.35
N VAL A 57 29.32 16.71 36.60
CA VAL A 57 28.95 18.14 36.78
C VAL A 57 28.28 18.26 38.13
N ARG A 58 29.08 18.75 39.12
CA ARG A 58 28.61 19.06 40.45
C ARG A 58 27.75 20.33 40.45
N HIS A 59 26.57 20.23 41.03
CA HIS A 59 25.75 21.37 41.47
C HIS A 59 26.57 22.28 42.43
N ASN A 60 26.70 23.54 42.07
CA ASN A 60 26.92 24.63 43.01
C ASN A 60 25.64 25.45 43.10
N ASN A 61 24.93 25.28 44.20
CA ASN A 61 23.82 26.15 44.59
C ASN A 61 24.39 27.47 45.08
N HIS A 62 24.22 28.53 44.32
CA HIS A 62 24.22 29.91 44.84
C HIS A 62 22.81 30.48 44.68
N HIS A 63 22.20 30.74 45.84
CA HIS A 63 20.99 31.53 45.96
C HIS A 63 21.25 32.95 45.47
N HIS A 64 20.68 33.31 44.30
CA HIS A 64 20.49 34.70 43.92
C HIS A 64 18.98 35.03 43.93
N THR A 65 18.58 35.93 44.80
CA THR A 65 17.28 36.57 44.77
C THR A 65 17.12 37.37 43.47
N PRO A 66 15.96 37.24 42.77
CA PRO A 66 15.73 38.01 41.55
C PRO A 66 15.54 39.50 41.87
N PRO A 67 16.04 40.41 41.00
CA PRO A 67 15.79 41.85 41.12
C PRO A 67 14.31 42.17 40.83
N PRO A 68 13.77 43.28 41.33
CA PRO A 68 12.39 43.67 41.12
C PRO A 68 12.09 43.97 39.66
N PRO A 69 10.86 43.73 39.18
CA PRO A 69 10.49 43.92 37.78
C PRO A 69 10.57 45.41 37.40
N ARG A 70 11.21 45.69 36.27
CA ARG A 70 11.19 47.01 35.64
C ARG A 70 9.80 47.31 35.08
N PRO A 71 9.35 48.57 35.07
CA PRO A 71 8.08 48.95 34.49
C PRO A 71 8.02 48.60 32.99
N ILE A 72 6.94 47.94 32.60
CA ILE A 72 6.66 47.59 31.21
C ILE A 72 6.39 48.89 30.45
N SER A 73 7.31 49.27 29.58
CA SER A 73 7.06 50.28 28.57
C SER A 73 6.00 49.76 27.59
N LYS A 74 4.95 50.57 27.35
CA LYS A 74 3.91 50.27 26.35
C LYS A 74 4.59 49.96 25.00
N PRO A 75 4.18 48.90 24.30
CA PRO A 75 4.64 48.65 22.96
C PRO A 75 4.22 49.81 22.03
N PRO A 76 5.04 50.20 21.05
CA PRO A 76 4.64 51.18 20.07
C PRO A 76 3.38 50.70 19.32
N PRO A 77 2.53 51.64 18.85
CA PRO A 77 1.32 51.25 18.13
C PRO A 77 1.74 50.40 16.92
N SER A 78 1.18 49.21 16.80
CA SER A 78 1.32 48.35 15.65
C SER A 78 0.90 49.12 14.42
N SER A 79 1.86 49.41 13.54
CA SER A 79 1.56 49.81 12.17
C SER A 79 0.69 48.72 11.58
N SER A 80 -0.57 49.02 11.30
CA SER A 80 -1.47 48.17 10.54
C SER A 80 -0.90 48.06 9.12
N PHE A 81 -0.07 47.05 8.87
CA PHE A 81 0.15 46.58 7.53
C PHE A 81 -1.20 46.07 7.06
N SER A 82 -1.87 46.81 6.20
CA SER A 82 -2.98 46.35 5.40
C SER A 82 -2.46 45.22 4.51
N THR A 83 -2.73 43.99 4.92
CA THR A 83 -2.45 42.78 4.11
C THR A 83 -3.25 42.93 2.81
N PRO A 84 -2.66 42.75 1.60
CA PRO A 84 -3.42 42.76 0.36
C PRO A 84 -4.58 41.76 0.43
N PRO A 85 -5.77 42.05 -0.12
CA PRO A 85 -6.98 41.21 0.00
C PRO A 85 -6.76 39.72 -0.35
N GLY A 86 -5.93 39.41 -1.35
CA GLY A 86 -5.61 38.03 -1.75
C GLY A 86 -4.80 37.21 -0.72
N ASN A 87 -3.99 37.85 0.12
CA ASN A 87 -3.19 37.15 1.13
C ASN A 87 -4.03 36.63 2.31
N GLY A 88 -5.22 37.18 2.54
CA GLY A 88 -6.14 36.70 3.58
C GLY A 88 -6.68 35.31 3.27
N LEU A 89 -7.17 35.09 2.05
CA LEU A 89 -7.75 33.82 1.63
C LEU A 89 -6.68 32.70 1.56
N LEU A 90 -5.48 33.03 1.05
CA LEU A 90 -4.36 32.08 1.03
C LEU A 90 -3.97 31.62 2.46
N ARG A 91 -3.92 32.55 3.41
CA ARG A 91 -3.64 32.22 4.82
C ARG A 91 -4.72 31.29 5.41
N GLU A 92 -5.99 31.55 5.13
CA GLU A 92 -7.08 30.70 5.57
C GLU A 92 -6.97 29.30 4.93
N ALA A 93 -6.67 29.19 3.63
CA ALA A 93 -6.48 27.90 2.95
C ALA A 93 -5.29 27.12 3.51
N CYS A 94 -4.17 27.80 3.82
CA CYS A 94 -2.98 27.16 4.39
C CYS A 94 -3.18 26.63 5.83
N LYS A 95 -4.31 26.90 6.50
CA LYS A 95 -4.66 26.21 7.76
C LYS A 95 -4.82 24.70 7.59
N ALA A 96 -5.08 24.23 6.36
CA ALA A 96 -5.09 22.81 6.02
C ALA A 96 -3.69 22.16 6.02
N SER A 97 -2.62 22.94 6.06
CA SER A 97 -1.23 22.51 6.06
C SER A 97 -0.71 22.25 7.47
N ARG A 98 0.23 21.31 7.60
CA ARG A 98 1.00 21.10 8.86
C ARG A 98 1.99 22.21 9.15
N ASP A 99 2.37 22.99 8.13
CA ASP A 99 3.25 24.15 8.24
C ASP A 99 2.65 25.32 7.42
N PRO A 100 1.66 26.05 7.99
CA PRO A 100 0.98 27.13 7.30
C PRO A 100 1.92 28.23 6.77
N PRO A 101 2.94 28.71 7.52
CA PRO A 101 3.85 29.73 7.00
C PRO A 101 4.63 29.28 5.75
N THR A 102 5.12 28.03 5.74
CA THR A 102 5.83 27.48 4.57
C THR A 102 4.86 27.29 3.39
N CYS A 103 3.62 26.86 3.64
CA CYS A 103 2.56 26.77 2.64
C CYS A 103 2.28 28.15 1.98
N GLU A 104 2.03 29.18 2.78
CA GLU A 104 1.80 30.55 2.29
C GLU A 104 2.98 31.08 1.46
N SER A 105 4.21 30.88 1.94
CA SER A 105 5.43 31.32 1.25
C SER A 105 5.61 30.59 -0.09
N ALA A 106 5.46 29.27 -0.12
CA ALA A 106 5.64 28.46 -1.32
C ALA A 106 4.64 28.85 -2.42
N ILE A 107 3.35 29.01 -2.08
CA ILE A 107 2.32 29.36 -3.05
C ILE A 107 2.46 30.81 -3.52
N SER A 108 2.69 31.76 -2.61
CA SER A 108 2.82 33.18 -2.98
C SER A 108 4.03 33.49 -3.86
N GLN A 109 5.12 32.73 -3.69
CA GLN A 109 6.37 32.90 -4.47
C GLN A 109 6.41 32.07 -5.75
N SER A 110 5.46 31.18 -5.98
CA SER A 110 5.46 30.24 -7.11
C SER A 110 5.25 30.90 -8.47
N GLY A 111 4.63 32.09 -8.50
CA GLY A 111 4.19 32.74 -9.74
C GLY A 111 2.91 32.16 -10.35
N HIS A 112 2.31 31.14 -9.73
CA HIS A 112 1.08 30.48 -10.19
C HIS A 112 -0.20 31.13 -9.62
N LEU A 113 -0.09 31.93 -8.55
CA LEU A 113 -1.24 32.52 -7.88
C LEU A 113 -1.73 33.78 -8.62
N PRO A 114 -3.00 33.86 -9.07
CA PRO A 114 -3.59 35.06 -9.63
C PRO A 114 -3.61 36.23 -8.64
N SER A 115 -3.78 37.46 -9.16
CA SER A 115 -3.85 38.67 -8.33
C SER A 115 -5.09 38.71 -7.41
N ASP A 116 -6.19 38.15 -7.86
CA ASP A 116 -7.45 37.99 -7.09
C ASP A 116 -7.91 36.53 -7.13
N PRO A 117 -7.30 35.66 -6.30
CA PRO A 117 -7.51 34.22 -6.40
C PRO A 117 -8.81 33.79 -5.74
N THR A 118 -9.52 32.86 -6.39
CA THR A 118 -10.55 32.04 -5.75
C THR A 118 -9.89 30.92 -4.90
N ILE A 119 -10.70 30.23 -4.09
CA ILE A 119 -10.19 29.08 -3.33
C ILE A 119 -9.71 27.94 -4.25
N ILE A 120 -10.35 27.74 -5.39
CA ILE A 120 -9.95 26.77 -6.40
C ILE A 120 -8.59 27.17 -7.00
N ASP A 121 -8.36 28.45 -7.30
CA ASP A 121 -7.08 28.93 -7.81
C ASP A 121 -5.93 28.71 -6.81
N ILE A 122 -6.20 28.87 -5.52
CA ILE A 122 -5.21 28.60 -4.46
C ILE A 122 -4.85 27.11 -4.44
N ILE A 123 -5.84 26.22 -4.50
CA ILE A 123 -5.61 24.76 -4.52
C ILE A 123 -4.84 24.37 -5.80
N LEU A 124 -5.22 24.91 -6.96
CA LEU A 124 -4.51 24.67 -8.22
C LEU A 124 -3.07 25.19 -8.17
N SER A 125 -2.84 26.36 -7.56
CA SER A 125 -1.48 26.90 -7.36
C SER A 125 -0.64 26.00 -6.46
N ALA A 126 -1.22 25.43 -5.40
CA ALA A 126 -0.52 24.44 -4.55
C ALA A 126 -0.14 23.17 -5.34
N MET A 127 -1.02 22.70 -6.25
CA MET A 127 -0.72 21.58 -7.14
C MET A 127 0.39 21.90 -8.14
N ALA A 128 0.39 23.12 -8.71
CA ALA A 128 1.42 23.57 -9.64
C ALA A 128 2.80 23.63 -8.97
N VAL A 129 2.88 24.08 -7.70
CA VAL A 129 4.11 24.00 -6.88
C VAL A 129 4.62 22.57 -6.77
N SER A 130 3.71 21.60 -6.57
CA SER A 130 4.08 20.18 -6.49
C SER A 130 4.57 19.65 -7.84
N SER A 131 3.91 19.98 -8.95
CA SER A 131 4.32 19.56 -10.31
C SER A 131 5.69 20.12 -10.69
N ASP A 132 6.00 21.37 -10.35
CA ASP A 132 7.34 21.95 -10.56
C ASP A 132 8.40 21.28 -9.67
N GLY A 133 8.02 20.90 -8.46
CA GLY A 133 8.86 20.11 -7.57
C GLY A 133 9.17 18.72 -8.14
N ILE A 134 8.20 18.05 -8.78
CA ILE A 134 8.41 16.74 -9.43
C ILE A 134 9.45 16.87 -10.56
N LYS A 135 9.35 17.87 -11.42
CA LYS A 135 10.33 18.10 -12.51
C LYS A 135 11.75 18.30 -11.97
N THR A 136 11.86 19.00 -10.84
CA THR A 136 13.15 19.16 -10.15
C THR A 136 13.65 17.82 -9.59
N ALA A 137 12.77 17.02 -8.96
CA ALA A 137 13.10 15.71 -8.45
C ALA A 137 13.56 14.77 -9.57
N GLU A 138 12.87 14.76 -10.72
CA GLU A 138 13.25 13.97 -11.90
C GLU A 138 14.67 14.32 -12.38
N SER A 139 15.02 15.61 -12.44
CA SER A 139 16.37 16.04 -12.78
C SER A 139 17.42 15.51 -11.80
N LEU A 140 17.16 15.63 -10.50
CA LEU A 140 18.06 15.12 -9.44
C LEU A 140 18.22 13.59 -9.51
N VAL A 141 17.14 12.88 -9.84
CA VAL A 141 17.17 11.40 -9.97
C VAL A 141 17.87 10.96 -11.25
N ASN A 142 17.74 11.69 -12.35
CA ASN A 142 18.52 11.43 -13.58
C ASN A 142 20.02 11.56 -13.31
N ASP A 143 20.44 12.55 -12.56
CA ASP A 143 21.83 12.71 -12.12
C ASP A 143 22.32 11.50 -11.27
N ILE A 144 21.44 10.93 -10.42
CA ILE A 144 21.74 9.71 -9.66
C ILE A 144 21.89 8.53 -10.62
N LEU A 145 20.99 8.41 -11.62
CA LEU A 145 21.00 7.33 -12.58
C LEU A 145 22.31 7.32 -13.39
N GLU A 146 22.72 8.49 -13.90
CA GLU A 146 23.99 8.67 -14.63
C GLU A 146 25.20 8.30 -13.78
N ALA A 147 25.20 8.72 -12.51
CA ALA A 147 26.27 8.41 -11.55
C ALA A 147 26.23 6.96 -11.01
N SER A 148 25.29 6.11 -11.46
CA SER A 148 25.07 4.77 -10.94
C SER A 148 25.70 3.65 -11.76
N ALA A 149 26.57 3.99 -12.73
CA ALA A 149 27.29 2.99 -13.53
C ALA A 149 27.98 1.93 -12.64
N GLY A 150 27.69 0.65 -12.89
CA GLY A 150 28.22 -0.47 -12.13
C GLY A 150 27.52 -0.77 -10.78
N ASN A 151 26.52 0.02 -10.37
CA ASN A 151 25.72 -0.25 -9.17
C ASN A 151 24.25 -0.55 -9.56
N LEU A 152 23.94 -1.83 -9.75
CA LEU A 152 22.63 -2.29 -10.21
C LEU A 152 21.49 -1.85 -9.27
N ASN A 153 21.68 -1.94 -7.95
CA ASN A 153 20.65 -1.58 -6.98
C ASN A 153 20.33 -0.08 -7.06
N ARG A 154 21.33 0.79 -7.13
CA ARG A 154 21.12 2.24 -7.24
C ARG A 154 20.55 2.63 -8.60
N SER A 155 21.01 2.02 -9.69
CA SER A 155 20.44 2.25 -11.03
C SER A 155 18.96 1.85 -11.08
N ASN A 156 18.58 0.70 -10.52
CA ASN A 156 17.19 0.26 -10.50
C ASN A 156 16.32 1.11 -9.55
N ALA A 157 16.85 1.52 -8.40
CA ALA A 157 16.15 2.45 -7.51
C ALA A 157 15.87 3.81 -8.21
N ALA A 158 16.85 4.35 -8.94
CA ALA A 158 16.67 5.58 -9.71
C ALA A 158 15.63 5.42 -10.84
N LYS A 159 15.65 4.30 -11.58
CA LYS A 159 14.65 4.01 -12.63
C LYS A 159 13.25 3.89 -12.04
N THR A 160 13.08 3.15 -10.94
CA THR A 160 11.79 3.06 -10.24
C THR A 160 11.33 4.44 -9.77
N CYS A 161 12.24 5.27 -9.25
CA CYS A 161 11.94 6.62 -8.81
C CYS A 161 11.43 7.50 -9.97
N LEU A 162 12.09 7.50 -11.14
CA LEU A 162 11.63 8.22 -12.33
C LEU A 162 10.25 7.74 -12.80
N GLU A 163 10.01 6.45 -12.76
CA GLU A 163 8.72 5.85 -13.13
C GLU A 163 7.60 6.34 -12.22
N VAL A 164 7.78 6.28 -10.89
CA VAL A 164 6.73 6.71 -9.94
C VAL A 164 6.55 8.23 -9.90
N LEU A 165 7.60 9.04 -10.14
CA LEU A 165 7.46 10.49 -10.28
C LEU A 165 6.64 10.87 -11.52
N ASN A 166 6.82 10.17 -12.64
CA ASN A 166 5.97 10.36 -13.83
C ASN A 166 4.51 10.01 -13.52
N TYR A 167 4.23 8.98 -12.72
CA TYR A 167 2.88 8.68 -12.28
C TYR A 167 2.32 9.76 -11.36
N ALA A 168 3.13 10.35 -10.48
CA ALA A 168 2.73 11.44 -9.61
C ALA A 168 2.30 12.67 -10.41
N ASP A 169 3.11 13.13 -11.38
CA ASP A 169 2.79 14.28 -12.23
C ASP A 169 1.52 14.03 -13.05
N TYR A 170 1.37 12.82 -13.61
CA TYR A 170 0.14 12.41 -14.31
C TYR A 170 -1.10 12.55 -13.40
N ARG A 171 -1.02 12.08 -12.15
CA ARG A 171 -2.17 12.15 -11.20
C ARG A 171 -2.45 13.59 -10.75
N ILE A 172 -1.43 14.43 -10.55
CA ILE A 172 -1.62 15.85 -10.25
C ILE A 172 -2.30 16.55 -11.42
N SER A 173 -1.89 16.26 -12.66
CA SER A 173 -2.52 16.80 -13.87
C SER A 173 -4.02 16.43 -13.98
N LEU A 174 -4.36 15.18 -13.72
CA LEU A 174 -5.76 14.73 -13.65
C LEU A 174 -6.55 15.45 -12.55
N THR A 175 -5.94 15.61 -11.38
CA THR A 175 -6.53 16.30 -10.22
C THR A 175 -6.85 17.76 -10.57
N ALA A 176 -5.89 18.47 -11.17
CA ALA A 176 -6.05 19.85 -11.59
C ALA A 176 -7.18 20.02 -12.63
N GLY A 177 -7.35 19.03 -13.52
CA GLY A 177 -8.45 19.01 -14.47
C GLY A 177 -9.80 18.65 -13.84
N ALA A 178 -9.85 17.84 -12.79
CA ALA A 178 -11.11 17.38 -12.15
C ALA A 178 -11.71 18.44 -11.22
N LEU A 179 -10.89 19.13 -10.45
CA LEU A 179 -11.33 20.06 -9.42
C LEU A 179 -12.26 21.18 -9.95
N PRO A 180 -11.94 21.89 -11.05
CA PRO A 180 -12.83 22.92 -11.58
C PRO A 180 -14.16 22.38 -12.13
N ARG A 181 -14.24 21.07 -12.42
CA ARG A 181 -15.46 20.40 -12.87
C ARG A 181 -16.32 19.87 -11.71
N GLY A 182 -15.90 20.07 -10.46
CA GLY A 182 -16.59 19.59 -9.29
C GLY A 182 -16.37 18.10 -8.95
N ASN A 183 -15.48 17.40 -9.65
CA ASN A 183 -15.17 15.99 -9.41
C ASN A 183 -14.19 15.83 -8.24
N ILE A 184 -14.60 16.29 -7.06
CA ILE A 184 -13.73 16.40 -5.89
C ILE A 184 -13.27 15.04 -5.34
N LYS A 185 -14.08 13.99 -5.42
CA LYS A 185 -13.72 12.64 -4.95
C LYS A 185 -12.61 12.03 -5.83
N ASP A 186 -12.69 12.22 -7.15
CA ASP A 186 -11.63 11.83 -8.08
C ASP A 186 -10.35 12.62 -7.80
N ALA A 187 -10.46 13.94 -7.64
CA ALA A 187 -9.34 14.80 -7.30
C ALA A 187 -8.62 14.34 -6.02
N ARG A 188 -9.37 13.97 -4.97
CA ARG A 188 -8.81 13.44 -3.73
C ARG A 188 -8.12 12.09 -3.92
N ALA A 189 -8.72 11.16 -4.69
CA ALA A 189 -8.14 9.85 -4.97
C ALA A 189 -6.82 9.97 -5.73
N TRP A 190 -6.78 10.81 -6.78
CA TRP A 190 -5.58 11.00 -7.59
C TRP A 190 -4.48 11.77 -6.85
N MET A 191 -4.81 12.79 -6.07
CA MET A 191 -3.82 13.48 -5.24
C MET A 191 -3.25 12.58 -4.13
N SER A 192 -4.08 11.69 -3.55
CA SER A 192 -3.62 10.67 -2.60
C SER A 192 -2.59 9.74 -3.23
N ALA A 193 -2.77 9.37 -4.50
CA ALA A 193 -1.83 8.53 -5.24
C ALA A 193 -0.53 9.29 -5.58
N ALA A 194 -0.62 10.57 -5.97
CA ALA A 194 0.57 11.37 -6.23
C ALA A 194 1.50 11.43 -5.01
N VAL A 195 0.96 11.68 -3.82
CA VAL A 195 1.73 11.71 -2.56
C VAL A 195 2.41 10.37 -2.27
N VAL A 196 1.74 9.25 -2.53
CA VAL A 196 2.38 7.92 -2.30
C VAL A 196 3.46 7.63 -3.32
N TYR A 197 3.31 8.02 -4.58
CA TYR A 197 4.34 7.85 -5.60
C TYR A 197 5.60 8.67 -5.31
N GLU A 198 5.46 9.90 -4.83
CA GLU A 198 6.59 10.71 -4.35
C GLU A 198 7.30 10.03 -3.17
N TYR A 199 6.52 9.47 -2.24
CA TYR A 199 7.06 8.71 -1.11
C TYR A 199 7.77 7.42 -1.58
N ASP A 200 7.27 6.75 -2.61
CA ASP A 200 7.90 5.54 -3.17
C ASP A 200 9.28 5.83 -3.78
N CYS A 201 9.41 6.98 -4.46
CA CYS A 201 10.71 7.46 -4.92
C CYS A 201 11.69 7.65 -3.74
N TRP A 202 11.25 8.36 -2.69
CA TRP A 202 12.03 8.53 -1.47
C TRP A 202 12.41 7.18 -0.84
N SER A 203 11.45 6.26 -0.75
CA SER A 203 11.64 4.93 -0.16
C SER A 203 12.60 4.06 -0.97
N ALA A 204 12.55 4.12 -2.30
CA ALA A 204 13.49 3.41 -3.18
C ALA A 204 14.93 3.90 -2.98
N LEU A 205 15.13 5.21 -2.88
CA LEU A 205 16.44 5.81 -2.67
C LEU A 205 17.01 5.54 -1.28
N LYS A 206 16.17 5.38 -0.26
CA LYS A 206 16.57 5.11 1.13
C LYS A 206 17.48 3.89 1.27
N TYR A 207 17.27 2.86 0.46
CA TYR A 207 18.07 1.63 0.51
C TYR A 207 19.39 1.71 -0.25
N VAL A 208 19.66 2.84 -0.92
CA VAL A 208 20.88 3.07 -1.72
C VAL A 208 21.55 4.41 -1.38
N ASN A 209 21.34 4.91 -0.17
CA ASN A 209 21.69 6.25 0.32
C ASN A 209 23.18 6.46 0.64
N GLY A 210 24.08 5.66 0.07
CA GLY A 210 25.54 5.73 0.32
C GLY A 210 26.26 6.90 -0.34
N THR A 211 25.57 7.89 -0.95
CA THR A 211 26.18 9.07 -1.61
C THR A 211 25.50 10.37 -1.19
N SER A 212 26.25 11.49 -1.19
CA SER A 212 25.70 12.83 -0.90
C SER A 212 24.55 13.19 -1.84
N LYS A 213 24.68 12.92 -3.14
CA LYS A 213 23.68 13.18 -4.17
C LYS A 213 22.34 12.48 -3.85
N VAL A 214 22.35 11.22 -3.44
CA VAL A 214 21.13 10.49 -3.01
C VAL A 214 20.53 11.14 -1.76
N ASN A 215 21.34 11.49 -0.76
CA ASN A 215 20.84 12.11 0.47
C ASN A 215 20.25 13.52 0.22
N GLU A 216 20.85 14.30 -0.65
CA GLU A 216 20.33 15.62 -1.08
C GLU A 216 18.99 15.46 -1.79
N THR A 217 18.88 14.51 -2.73
CA THR A 217 17.62 14.19 -3.43
C THR A 217 16.54 13.72 -2.46
N MET A 218 16.87 12.86 -1.50
CA MET A 218 15.93 12.43 -0.45
C MET A 218 15.43 13.59 0.40
N SER A 219 16.30 14.54 0.75
CA SER A 219 15.91 15.75 1.49
C SER A 219 14.99 16.65 0.65
N PHE A 220 15.20 16.75 -0.65
CA PHE A 220 14.32 17.46 -1.55
C PHE A 220 12.95 16.77 -1.67
N LEU A 221 12.93 15.44 -1.79
CA LEU A 221 11.68 14.65 -1.83
C LEU A 221 10.86 14.81 -0.54
N ASP A 222 11.49 14.92 0.62
CA ASP A 222 10.79 15.21 1.88
C ASP A 222 10.05 16.57 1.83
N ILE A 223 10.61 17.56 1.15
CA ILE A 223 9.96 18.89 0.94
C ILE A 223 8.81 18.75 -0.07
N LEU A 224 9.03 18.04 -1.17
CA LEU A 224 8.04 17.80 -2.21
C LEU A 224 6.80 17.09 -1.65
N ILE A 225 6.98 15.99 -0.91
CA ILE A 225 5.89 15.23 -0.27
C ILE A 225 5.06 16.14 0.64
N LYS A 226 5.70 17.05 1.40
CA LYS A 226 4.99 18.02 2.24
C LYS A 226 4.21 19.05 1.42
N SER A 227 4.76 19.49 0.28
CA SER A 227 4.08 20.41 -0.63
C SER A 227 2.81 19.75 -1.20
N SER A 228 2.92 18.52 -1.68
CA SER A 228 1.77 17.74 -2.19
C SER A 228 0.76 17.42 -1.08
N SER A 229 1.22 17.17 0.14
CA SER A 229 0.35 17.03 1.33
C SER A 229 -0.46 18.30 1.60
N ASN A 230 0.10 19.50 1.37
CA ASN A 230 -0.64 20.76 1.52
C ASN A 230 -1.82 20.85 0.54
N ALA A 231 -1.58 20.58 -0.75
CA ALA A 231 -2.64 20.56 -1.76
C ALA A 231 -3.72 19.52 -1.42
N MET A 232 -3.32 18.32 -0.99
CA MET A 232 -4.23 17.27 -0.58
C MET A 232 -5.05 17.65 0.68
N GLY A 233 -4.43 18.30 1.67
CA GLY A 233 -5.12 18.83 2.84
C GLY A 233 -6.18 19.88 2.48
N MET A 234 -5.88 20.76 1.51
CA MET A 234 -6.85 21.74 0.99
C MET A 234 -8.01 21.05 0.27
N LEU A 235 -7.75 20.00 -0.55
CA LEU A 235 -8.80 19.22 -1.22
C LEU A 235 -9.77 18.56 -0.23
N VAL A 236 -9.25 17.98 0.85
CA VAL A 236 -10.08 17.37 1.91
C VAL A 236 -10.96 18.42 2.59
N ASN A 237 -10.40 19.58 2.90
CA ASN A 237 -11.16 20.66 3.53
C ASN A 237 -12.21 21.24 2.56
N TYR A 238 -11.86 21.38 1.28
CA TYR A 238 -12.81 21.83 0.25
C TYR A 238 -13.97 20.83 0.07
N ASP A 239 -13.70 19.53 0.06
CA ASP A 239 -14.72 18.48 -0.04
C ASP A 239 -15.67 18.49 1.18
N ASN A 240 -15.15 18.73 2.40
CA ASN A 240 -15.95 18.70 3.61
C ASN A 240 -16.66 20.03 3.96
N PHE A 241 -16.07 21.17 3.60
CA PHE A 241 -16.52 22.48 4.06
C PHE A 241 -16.78 23.48 2.93
N GLY A 242 -16.46 23.10 1.66
CA GLY A 242 -16.56 24.00 0.51
C GLY A 242 -15.71 25.24 0.72
N GLU A 243 -16.22 26.39 0.31
CA GLU A 243 -15.56 27.70 0.41
C GLU A 243 -15.54 28.29 1.83
N LYS A 244 -16.10 27.57 2.82
CA LYS A 244 -16.12 28.04 4.23
C LYS A 244 -14.75 27.85 4.89
N THR A 245 -13.75 28.60 4.42
CA THR A 245 -12.35 28.49 4.86
C THR A 245 -12.14 28.75 6.35
N GLY A 246 -13.04 29.49 7.00
CA GLY A 246 -13.05 29.64 8.47
C GLY A 246 -13.19 28.33 9.23
N SER A 247 -13.73 27.27 8.60
CA SER A 247 -13.84 25.92 9.16
C SER A 247 -12.66 25.01 8.78
N TRP A 248 -11.75 25.47 7.94
CA TRP A 248 -10.61 24.69 7.48
C TRP A 248 -9.57 24.52 8.60
N GLY A 249 -8.92 23.39 8.59
CA GLY A 249 -7.85 23.06 9.55
C GLY A 249 -7.10 21.81 9.12
N LEU A 250 -6.23 21.34 9.99
CA LEU A 250 -5.50 20.09 9.75
C LEU A 250 -6.49 18.95 9.46
N PRO A 251 -6.24 18.12 8.44
CA PRO A 251 -7.03 16.93 8.18
C PRO A 251 -7.11 16.03 9.42
N ARG A 252 -8.32 15.63 9.76
CA ARG A 252 -8.64 14.77 10.90
C ARG A 252 -9.08 13.39 10.42
N THR A 253 -8.91 12.40 11.27
CA THR A 253 -9.27 11.00 10.97
C THR A 253 -10.31 10.50 11.97
N GLU A 254 -10.81 9.30 11.73
CA GLU A 254 -11.71 8.58 12.64
C GLU A 254 -11.10 8.47 14.05
N ARG A 255 -9.77 8.43 14.14
CA ARG A 255 -9.05 8.41 15.42
C ARG A 255 -9.23 9.70 16.23
N ASP A 256 -9.46 10.82 15.53
CA ASP A 256 -9.74 12.13 16.11
C ASP A 256 -11.24 12.37 16.30
N GLY A 257 -12.07 11.35 16.10
CA GLY A 257 -13.54 11.44 16.14
C GLY A 257 -14.14 12.17 14.94
N PHE A 258 -13.38 12.30 13.83
CA PHE A 258 -13.90 12.86 12.59
C PHE A 258 -14.35 11.74 11.64
N TRP A 259 -15.59 11.84 11.18
CA TRP A 259 -16.16 10.92 10.21
C TRP A 259 -16.56 11.69 8.96
N GLU A 260 -16.17 11.19 7.80
CA GLU A 260 -16.63 11.75 6.54
C GLU A 260 -18.15 11.56 6.43
N HIS A 261 -18.82 12.48 5.73
CA HIS A 261 -20.26 12.37 5.55
C HIS A 261 -20.58 11.15 4.68
N ALA A 262 -21.30 10.18 5.23
CA ALA A 262 -22.03 9.21 4.45
C ALA A 262 -23.18 9.94 3.76
N GLY A 263 -23.35 9.77 2.44
CA GLY A 263 -24.54 10.28 1.74
C GLY A 263 -25.81 9.71 2.40
N GLU A 264 -26.95 10.39 2.24
CA GLU A 264 -28.22 9.97 2.81
C GLU A 264 -28.63 8.56 2.35
N SER A 265 -28.29 7.55 3.12
CA SER A 265 -28.83 6.19 3.02
C SER A 265 -28.60 5.45 4.33
N GLY A 266 -29.51 5.62 5.24
CA GLY A 266 -29.34 5.24 6.63
C GLY A 266 -29.93 3.90 7.03
N ASP A 267 -29.79 2.81 6.28
CA ASP A 267 -30.32 1.51 6.72
C ASP A 267 -29.29 0.36 6.75
N GLY A 268 -28.00 0.63 6.51
CA GLY A 268 -26.95 -0.41 6.53
C GLY A 268 -27.10 -1.50 5.44
N SER A 269 -28.14 -1.41 4.57
CA SER A 269 -28.39 -2.38 3.51
C SER A 269 -27.46 -2.24 2.31
N GLY A 270 -26.63 -1.18 2.27
CA GLY A 270 -25.76 -0.81 1.15
C GLY A 270 -24.26 -1.05 1.34
N LEU A 271 -23.83 -1.87 2.31
CA LEU A 271 -22.41 -2.11 2.52
C LEU A 271 -21.75 -2.85 1.36
N GLY A 272 -22.44 -3.84 0.78
CA GLY A 272 -21.99 -4.57 -0.41
C GLY A 272 -22.50 -3.96 -1.72
N PHE A 273 -22.00 -4.49 -2.85
CA PHE A 273 -22.39 -4.10 -4.19
C PHE A 273 -22.57 -5.33 -5.10
N GLU A 274 -23.68 -5.37 -5.85
CA GLU A 274 -24.00 -6.51 -6.72
C GLU A 274 -23.20 -6.50 -8.05
N GLY A 275 -22.61 -5.36 -8.43
CA GLY A 275 -21.80 -5.23 -9.63
C GLY A 275 -20.49 -6.02 -9.60
N GLY A 276 -19.82 -6.10 -10.74
CA GLY A 276 -18.57 -6.84 -10.91
C GLY A 276 -18.03 -6.76 -12.34
N VAL A 277 -17.25 -7.76 -12.74
CA VAL A 277 -16.78 -7.90 -14.13
C VAL A 277 -17.96 -8.32 -15.01
N PRO A 278 -18.30 -7.58 -16.08
CA PRO A 278 -19.46 -7.90 -16.90
C PRO A 278 -19.38 -9.31 -17.48
N THR A 279 -20.50 -10.04 -17.45
CA THR A 279 -20.63 -11.34 -18.10
C THR A 279 -20.78 -11.20 -19.62
N GLY A 280 -20.36 -12.22 -20.39
CA GLY A 280 -20.56 -12.24 -21.84
C GLY A 280 -19.71 -11.25 -22.64
N LEU A 281 -18.59 -10.76 -22.07
CA LEU A 281 -17.62 -9.97 -22.82
C LEU A 281 -17.02 -10.80 -23.97
N ASN A 282 -17.04 -10.24 -25.19
CA ASN A 282 -16.35 -10.84 -26.32
C ASN A 282 -14.84 -10.53 -26.24
N ALA A 283 -14.01 -11.55 -26.47
CA ALA A 283 -12.58 -11.35 -26.54
C ALA A 283 -12.19 -10.58 -27.81
N ASP A 284 -11.34 -9.55 -27.64
CA ASP A 284 -10.64 -8.93 -28.77
C ASP A 284 -9.50 -9.82 -29.26
N VAL A 285 -8.82 -10.50 -28.33
CA VAL A 285 -7.72 -11.44 -28.60
C VAL A 285 -7.72 -12.61 -27.62
N THR A 286 -7.11 -13.71 -28.04
CA THR A 286 -6.95 -14.93 -27.25
C THR A 286 -5.48 -15.26 -27.01
N VAL A 287 -5.17 -15.83 -25.82
CA VAL A 287 -3.83 -16.30 -25.45
C VAL A 287 -3.89 -17.77 -25.09
N CYS A 288 -2.99 -18.61 -25.67
CA CYS A 288 -2.83 -20.00 -25.26
C CYS A 288 -1.41 -20.52 -25.50
N GLY A 289 -0.86 -21.27 -24.56
CA GLY A 289 0.44 -21.91 -24.70
C GLY A 289 0.41 -23.07 -25.71
N GLY A 290 1.03 -22.90 -26.89
CA GLY A 290 1.18 -23.94 -27.87
C GLY A 290 -0.08 -24.26 -28.68
N GLY A 291 -0.99 -23.33 -28.89
CA GLY A 291 -2.25 -23.51 -29.62
C GLY A 291 -2.46 -22.56 -30.81
N LYS A 292 -3.66 -22.61 -31.38
CA LYS A 292 -4.10 -21.69 -32.44
C LYS A 292 -4.82 -20.49 -31.84
N CYS A 293 -4.12 -19.69 -31.05
CA CYS A 293 -4.60 -18.42 -30.48
C CYS A 293 -3.86 -17.26 -31.15
N ASP A 294 -4.30 -16.02 -30.86
CA ASP A 294 -3.68 -14.83 -31.44
C ASP A 294 -2.27 -14.60 -30.88
N TYR A 295 -2.07 -14.99 -29.60
CA TYR A 295 -0.79 -14.87 -28.88
C TYR A 295 -0.46 -16.12 -28.07
N GLU A 296 0.83 -16.37 -27.86
CA GLU A 296 1.30 -17.44 -26.95
C GLU A 296 1.56 -16.94 -25.52
N LYS A 297 1.82 -15.63 -25.37
CA LYS A 297 2.15 -14.98 -24.10
C LYS A 297 1.16 -13.88 -23.75
N VAL A 298 0.85 -13.77 -22.46
CA VAL A 298 -0.03 -12.73 -21.94
C VAL A 298 0.58 -11.33 -22.15
N GLN A 299 1.90 -11.17 -21.94
CA GLN A 299 2.57 -9.90 -22.17
C GLN A 299 2.50 -9.45 -23.63
N GLU A 300 2.58 -10.35 -24.59
CA GLU A 300 2.45 -10.01 -26.02
C GLU A 300 1.05 -9.49 -26.34
N ALA A 301 0.01 -10.11 -25.79
CA ALA A 301 -1.37 -9.64 -25.93
C ALA A 301 -1.57 -8.24 -25.29
N VAL A 302 -0.99 -7.98 -24.11
CA VAL A 302 -0.98 -6.66 -23.48
C VAL A 302 -0.28 -5.62 -24.37
N ASN A 303 0.86 -5.97 -24.96
CA ASN A 303 1.58 -5.06 -25.87
C ASN A 303 0.73 -4.71 -27.11
N GLY A 304 -0.07 -5.67 -27.59
CA GLY A 304 -1.02 -5.47 -28.70
C GLY A 304 -2.25 -4.63 -28.37
N ALA A 305 -2.55 -4.41 -27.08
CA ALA A 305 -3.67 -3.56 -26.67
C ALA A 305 -3.47 -2.10 -27.14
N PRO A 306 -4.53 -1.36 -27.49
CA PRO A 306 -4.43 0.04 -27.86
C PRO A 306 -3.91 0.89 -26.69
N SER A 307 -3.05 1.87 -27.00
CA SER A 307 -2.60 2.88 -26.04
C SER A 307 -3.61 4.03 -26.00
N ASN A 308 -3.98 4.47 -24.78
CA ASN A 308 -4.96 5.53 -24.54
C ASN A 308 -6.25 5.38 -25.38
N PRO A 309 -6.96 4.24 -25.24
CA PRO A 309 -8.19 4.00 -26.00
C PRO A 309 -9.23 5.07 -25.71
N PRO A 310 -10.21 5.26 -26.62
CA PRO A 310 -11.37 6.10 -26.34
C PRO A 310 -12.06 5.71 -25.02
N GLU A 311 -12.65 6.71 -24.35
CA GLU A 311 -13.36 6.51 -23.09
C GLU A 311 -14.39 5.38 -23.19
N GLY A 312 -14.44 4.53 -22.18
CA GLY A 312 -15.36 3.39 -22.08
C GLY A 312 -15.00 2.18 -22.96
N ARG A 313 -14.05 2.29 -23.90
CA ARG A 313 -13.64 1.13 -24.71
C ARG A 313 -12.73 0.21 -23.89
N ARG A 314 -13.16 -1.04 -23.73
CA ARG A 314 -12.38 -2.13 -23.14
C ARG A 314 -11.61 -2.89 -24.23
N PHE A 315 -10.45 -3.43 -23.84
CA PHE A 315 -9.70 -4.40 -24.64
C PHE A 315 -9.63 -5.72 -23.87
N VAL A 316 -10.32 -6.72 -24.38
CA VAL A 316 -10.55 -8.01 -23.69
C VAL A 316 -9.58 -9.06 -24.19
N ILE A 317 -8.73 -9.54 -23.28
CA ILE A 317 -7.77 -10.62 -23.50
C ILE A 317 -8.30 -11.89 -22.84
N TRP A 318 -8.68 -12.89 -23.63
CA TRP A 318 -9.09 -14.18 -23.08
C TRP A 318 -7.88 -15.11 -22.98
N ILE A 319 -7.45 -15.36 -21.76
CA ILE A 319 -6.31 -16.21 -21.44
C ILE A 319 -6.85 -17.62 -21.17
N LYS A 320 -6.60 -18.55 -22.10
CA LYS A 320 -7.09 -19.93 -22.01
C LYS A 320 -6.44 -20.69 -20.87
N ALA A 321 -7.06 -21.80 -20.46
CA ALA A 321 -6.50 -22.72 -19.47
C ALA A 321 -5.06 -23.12 -19.82
N GLY A 322 -4.17 -22.97 -18.85
CA GLY A 322 -2.73 -23.21 -18.99
C GLY A 322 -1.93 -22.52 -17.92
N THR A 323 -0.64 -22.81 -17.87
CA THR A 323 0.31 -22.14 -16.97
C THR A 323 1.26 -21.26 -17.78
N TYR A 324 1.28 -19.97 -17.46
CA TYR A 324 2.06 -18.93 -18.13
C TYR A 324 3.14 -18.44 -17.16
N ASP A 325 4.37 -18.93 -17.35
CA ASP A 325 5.53 -18.51 -16.54
C ASP A 325 6.14 -17.26 -17.16
N GLU A 326 5.62 -16.11 -16.75
CA GLU A 326 6.02 -14.80 -17.29
C GLU A 326 5.74 -13.66 -16.31
N THR A 327 6.49 -12.57 -16.46
CA THR A 327 6.23 -11.31 -15.78
C THR A 327 5.38 -10.42 -16.67
N VAL A 328 4.16 -10.09 -16.23
CA VAL A 328 3.21 -9.27 -16.99
C VAL A 328 3.16 -7.85 -16.44
N ARG A 329 3.25 -6.86 -17.33
CA ARG A 329 3.12 -5.42 -17.01
C ARG A 329 2.09 -4.79 -17.93
N VAL A 330 1.05 -4.20 -17.32
CA VAL A 330 0.04 -3.38 -17.99
C VAL A 330 0.37 -1.92 -17.72
N PRO A 331 1.06 -1.23 -18.64
CA PRO A 331 1.55 0.13 -18.39
C PRO A 331 0.43 1.18 -18.41
N LEU A 332 0.74 2.41 -17.98
CA LEU A 332 -0.20 3.49 -17.73
C LEU A 332 -1.10 3.82 -18.95
N GLU A 333 -0.53 3.76 -20.15
CA GLU A 333 -1.26 4.05 -21.40
C GLU A 333 -2.20 2.93 -21.84
N LYS A 334 -2.09 1.71 -21.27
CA LYS A 334 -2.97 0.56 -21.58
C LYS A 334 -4.18 0.55 -20.64
N LYS A 335 -5.10 1.50 -20.87
CA LYS A 335 -6.31 1.65 -20.06
C LYS A 335 -7.40 0.67 -20.47
N ASN A 336 -8.29 0.33 -19.52
CA ASN A 336 -9.46 -0.52 -19.72
C ASN A 336 -9.12 -1.92 -20.29
N VAL A 337 -7.96 -2.47 -19.95
CA VAL A 337 -7.60 -3.85 -20.29
C VAL A 337 -8.36 -4.82 -19.38
N VAL A 338 -8.91 -5.86 -19.98
CA VAL A 338 -9.66 -6.90 -19.27
C VAL A 338 -8.97 -8.25 -19.47
N PHE A 339 -8.64 -8.94 -18.38
CA PHE A 339 -8.18 -10.32 -18.40
C PHE A 339 -9.32 -11.27 -18.08
N LEU A 340 -9.68 -12.17 -18.98
CA LEU A 340 -10.62 -13.25 -18.72
C LEU A 340 -9.88 -14.59 -18.77
N GLY A 341 -10.00 -15.39 -17.71
CA GLY A 341 -9.47 -16.75 -17.65
C GLY A 341 -10.58 -17.80 -17.72
N ASP A 342 -10.20 -19.06 -17.89
CA ASP A 342 -11.12 -20.22 -17.89
C ASP A 342 -11.46 -20.72 -16.47
N GLY A 343 -10.99 -20.01 -15.43
CA GLY A 343 -11.27 -20.28 -14.02
C GLY A 343 -10.03 -20.33 -13.14
N MET A 344 -10.24 -20.09 -11.82
CA MET A 344 -9.20 -20.28 -10.81
C MET A 344 -8.61 -21.69 -10.86
N GLY A 345 -7.29 -21.81 -10.77
CA GLY A 345 -6.56 -23.08 -10.90
C GLY A 345 -6.46 -23.62 -12.33
N LYS A 346 -7.20 -23.08 -13.30
CA LYS A 346 -7.15 -23.49 -14.72
C LYS A 346 -6.28 -22.57 -15.56
N THR A 347 -6.47 -21.26 -15.44
CA THR A 347 -5.63 -20.24 -16.06
C THR A 347 -4.71 -19.67 -15.00
N VAL A 348 -3.41 -19.97 -15.10
CA VAL A 348 -2.42 -19.63 -14.06
C VAL A 348 -1.31 -18.78 -14.65
N ILE A 349 -1.13 -17.55 -14.15
CA ILE A 349 0.04 -16.72 -14.44
C ILE A 349 0.99 -16.85 -13.24
N THR A 350 2.23 -17.27 -13.48
CA THR A 350 3.19 -17.61 -12.43
C THR A 350 4.52 -16.89 -12.60
N GLY A 351 5.20 -16.63 -11.49
CA GLY A 351 6.55 -16.07 -11.43
C GLY A 351 7.18 -16.37 -10.07
N SER A 352 8.45 -15.98 -9.90
CA SER A 352 9.20 -16.26 -8.67
C SER A 352 10.17 -15.13 -8.27
N MET A 353 9.98 -13.93 -8.81
CA MET A 353 10.83 -12.79 -8.43
C MET A 353 10.59 -12.40 -6.97
N ASN A 354 11.68 -12.05 -6.28
CA ASN A 354 11.64 -11.64 -4.88
C ASN A 354 12.78 -10.67 -4.54
N VAL A 355 12.69 -9.97 -3.41
CA VAL A 355 13.67 -8.95 -3.01
C VAL A 355 15.05 -9.49 -2.65
N GLY A 356 15.22 -10.79 -2.48
CA GLY A 356 16.53 -11.42 -2.31
C GLY A 356 17.36 -11.45 -3.59
N GLN A 357 16.76 -11.21 -4.75
CA GLN A 357 17.44 -11.13 -6.04
C GLN A 357 18.03 -9.73 -6.25
N ALA A 358 19.26 -9.68 -6.78
CA ALA A 358 19.97 -8.41 -7.01
C ALA A 358 19.17 -7.48 -7.94
N GLY A 359 18.92 -6.25 -7.49
CA GLY A 359 18.19 -5.24 -8.25
C GLY A 359 16.67 -5.38 -8.25
N VAL A 360 16.10 -6.36 -7.56
CA VAL A 360 14.64 -6.52 -7.44
C VAL A 360 14.15 -5.82 -6.18
N SER A 361 13.25 -4.85 -6.35
CA SER A 361 12.48 -4.23 -5.26
C SER A 361 11.12 -4.92 -5.09
N THR A 362 10.42 -4.64 -4.00
CA THR A 362 9.05 -5.15 -3.77
C THR A 362 8.12 -4.80 -4.95
N ILE A 363 8.20 -3.56 -5.46
CA ILE A 363 7.43 -3.08 -6.62
C ILE A 363 7.69 -3.96 -7.86
N ASN A 364 8.97 -4.28 -8.11
CA ASN A 364 9.38 -5.00 -9.32
C ASN A 364 9.25 -6.53 -9.20
N SER A 365 9.03 -7.05 -7.98
CA SER A 365 8.88 -8.50 -7.76
C SER A 365 7.54 -9.06 -8.23
N ALA A 366 6.55 -8.21 -8.53
CA ALA A 366 5.21 -8.63 -8.91
C ALA A 366 5.22 -9.52 -10.18
N THR A 367 4.54 -10.66 -10.11
CA THR A 367 4.29 -11.51 -11.27
C THR A 367 3.45 -10.75 -12.30
N VAL A 368 2.33 -10.16 -11.86
CA VAL A 368 1.50 -9.26 -12.67
C VAL A 368 1.45 -7.89 -12.01
N GLY A 369 1.83 -6.84 -12.73
CA GLY A 369 1.74 -5.44 -12.29
C GLY A 369 0.88 -4.62 -13.25
N VAL A 370 -0.11 -3.89 -12.71
CA VAL A 370 -1.08 -3.13 -13.49
C VAL A 370 -1.07 -1.67 -13.07
N ILE A 371 -0.90 -0.77 -14.05
CA ILE A 371 -0.89 0.68 -13.85
C ILE A 371 -2.04 1.35 -14.63
N GLY A 372 -2.37 0.84 -15.82
CA GLY A 372 -3.43 1.38 -16.68
C GLY A 372 -4.80 1.35 -16.00
N ASP A 373 -5.48 2.51 -15.94
CA ASP A 373 -6.77 2.67 -15.27
C ASP A 373 -7.89 1.82 -15.89
N GLY A 374 -8.89 1.45 -15.09
CA GLY A 374 -10.05 0.69 -15.53
C GLY A 374 -9.77 -0.80 -15.77
N PHE A 375 -8.68 -1.33 -15.20
CA PHE A 375 -8.33 -2.74 -15.33
C PHE A 375 -9.40 -3.66 -14.73
N MET A 376 -9.71 -4.74 -15.42
CA MET A 376 -10.61 -5.78 -14.91
C MET A 376 -9.98 -7.16 -15.06
N ALA A 377 -10.29 -8.08 -14.15
CA ALA A 377 -9.86 -9.47 -14.24
C ALA A 377 -10.91 -10.42 -13.66
N SER A 378 -11.11 -11.57 -14.31
CA SER A 378 -11.97 -12.63 -13.80
C SER A 378 -11.49 -14.01 -14.22
N GLY A 379 -11.63 -14.99 -13.31
CA GLY A 379 -11.37 -16.40 -13.60
C GLY A 379 -9.88 -16.77 -13.74
N LEU A 380 -8.98 -16.13 -12.98
CA LEU A 380 -7.53 -16.30 -13.05
C LEU A 380 -6.94 -16.71 -11.71
N THR A 381 -5.84 -17.43 -11.77
CA THR A 381 -4.88 -17.56 -10.67
C THR A 381 -3.61 -16.79 -11.02
N ILE A 382 -3.19 -15.89 -10.17
CA ILE A 382 -1.93 -15.17 -10.25
C ILE A 382 -1.10 -15.55 -9.03
N GLN A 383 0.11 -16.08 -9.26
CA GLN A 383 0.93 -16.59 -8.16
C GLN A 383 2.38 -16.12 -8.21
N ASN A 384 3.00 -16.02 -7.02
CA ASN A 384 4.44 -15.91 -6.88
C ASN A 384 4.95 -17.12 -6.08
N THR A 385 5.80 -17.90 -6.71
CA THR A 385 6.30 -19.19 -6.22
C THR A 385 7.69 -19.10 -5.57
N ALA A 386 8.15 -17.90 -5.20
CA ALA A 386 9.45 -17.73 -4.54
C ALA A 386 9.57 -18.51 -3.21
N GLY A 387 8.43 -18.74 -2.55
CA GLY A 387 8.36 -19.55 -1.33
C GLY A 387 8.39 -18.72 -0.04
N PRO A 388 8.13 -19.37 1.13
CA PRO A 388 7.91 -18.68 2.40
C PRO A 388 9.18 -18.05 3.00
N ASP A 389 10.37 -18.48 2.59
CA ASP A 389 11.66 -17.99 3.09
C ASP A 389 12.28 -16.90 2.18
N ALA A 390 11.61 -16.52 1.09
CA ALA A 390 12.15 -15.60 0.08
C ALA A 390 11.92 -14.10 0.42
N HIS A 391 11.33 -13.79 1.58
CA HIS A 391 10.89 -12.45 1.94
C HIS A 391 9.82 -11.90 0.98
N GLN A 392 9.79 -10.57 0.72
CA GLN A 392 8.78 -9.94 -0.10
C GLN A 392 8.81 -10.49 -1.54
N ALA A 393 7.67 -11.01 -2.00
CA ALA A 393 7.51 -11.63 -3.31
C ALA A 393 6.05 -11.50 -3.78
N VAL A 394 5.79 -10.48 -4.58
CA VAL A 394 4.43 -10.07 -4.95
C VAL A 394 3.87 -10.96 -6.07
N ALA A 395 2.66 -11.48 -5.90
CA ALA A 395 1.92 -12.13 -6.99
C ALA A 395 1.25 -11.08 -7.88
N PHE A 396 0.44 -10.20 -7.30
CA PHE A 396 -0.29 -9.17 -8.04
C PHE A 396 -0.12 -7.80 -7.41
N ARG A 397 0.22 -6.79 -8.24
CA ARG A 397 0.29 -5.38 -7.87
C ARG A 397 -0.67 -4.58 -8.73
N SER A 398 -1.48 -3.71 -8.11
CA SER A 398 -2.35 -2.78 -8.81
C SER A 398 -2.12 -1.34 -8.37
N ASP A 399 -1.82 -0.49 -9.36
CA ASP A 399 -1.83 0.98 -9.32
C ASP A 399 -2.92 1.54 -10.26
N SER A 400 -3.85 0.71 -10.65
CA SER A 400 -4.94 1.03 -11.57
C SER A 400 -6.11 1.64 -10.81
N ASP A 401 -6.49 2.88 -11.15
CA ASP A 401 -7.74 3.44 -10.64
C ASP A 401 -8.95 2.71 -11.23
N LEU A 402 -10.02 2.59 -10.45
CA LEU A 402 -11.28 1.99 -10.87
C LEU A 402 -11.12 0.52 -11.34
N SER A 403 -10.24 -0.24 -10.69
CA SER A 403 -10.02 -1.63 -11.07
C SER A 403 -11.02 -2.58 -10.40
N VAL A 404 -11.56 -3.54 -11.19
CA VAL A 404 -12.51 -4.56 -10.73
C VAL A 404 -11.91 -5.94 -10.92
N ILE A 405 -11.69 -6.64 -9.83
CA ILE A 405 -11.15 -7.99 -9.81
C ILE A 405 -12.17 -8.93 -9.18
N GLU A 406 -12.65 -9.91 -9.92
CA GLU A 406 -13.70 -10.81 -9.48
C GLU A 406 -13.35 -12.28 -9.78
N ASN A 407 -13.68 -13.18 -8.86
CA ASN A 407 -13.42 -14.63 -9.05
C ASN A 407 -11.95 -14.93 -9.43
N CYS A 408 -10.99 -14.22 -8.82
CA CYS A 408 -9.55 -14.43 -9.04
C CYS A 408 -8.89 -14.99 -7.77
N GLU A 409 -7.78 -15.68 -7.98
CA GLU A 409 -6.97 -16.27 -6.92
C GLU A 409 -5.57 -15.66 -6.93
N PHE A 410 -5.09 -15.20 -5.76
CA PHE A 410 -3.75 -14.66 -5.55
C PHE A 410 -3.00 -15.56 -4.56
N LEU A 411 -1.95 -16.22 -5.03
CA LEU A 411 -1.19 -17.17 -4.24
C LEU A 411 0.25 -16.70 -4.05
N GLY A 412 0.68 -16.64 -2.80
CA GLY A 412 2.03 -16.24 -2.43
C GLY A 412 2.31 -16.48 -0.96
N ASN A 413 3.27 -15.75 -0.44
CA ASN A 413 3.71 -15.81 0.95
C ASN A 413 3.76 -14.41 1.56
N GLN A 414 4.95 -13.84 1.83
CA GLN A 414 5.05 -12.47 2.27
C GLN A 414 4.76 -11.51 1.12
N ASP A 415 3.87 -10.51 1.35
CA ASP A 415 3.54 -9.46 0.38
C ASP A 415 2.85 -9.99 -0.90
N THR A 416 1.88 -10.90 -0.80
CA THR A 416 1.23 -11.54 -1.97
C THR A 416 0.47 -10.55 -2.85
N LEU A 417 -0.44 -9.76 -2.25
CA LEU A 417 -1.29 -8.79 -2.94
C LEU A 417 -0.88 -7.37 -2.57
N TYR A 418 -0.30 -6.65 -3.52
CA TYR A 418 0.06 -5.25 -3.40
C TYR A 418 -1.04 -4.37 -3.98
N ALA A 419 -2.07 -4.08 -3.19
CA ALA A 419 -3.08 -3.07 -3.47
C ALA A 419 -2.46 -1.69 -3.25
N HIS A 420 -1.66 -1.24 -4.25
CA HIS A 420 -0.66 -0.18 -4.06
C HIS A 420 -1.28 1.19 -3.89
N SER A 421 -2.15 1.62 -4.82
CA SER A 421 -2.73 2.97 -4.81
C SER A 421 -4.09 3.00 -5.49
N LEU A 422 -4.82 4.12 -5.35
CA LEU A 422 -6.08 4.41 -6.03
C LEU A 422 -7.26 3.53 -5.58
N ARG A 423 -8.36 3.49 -6.34
CA ARG A 423 -9.61 2.80 -5.98
C ARG A 423 -9.66 1.42 -6.61
N GLN A 424 -9.86 0.39 -5.81
CA GLN A 424 -9.86 -1.00 -6.24
C GLN A 424 -11.00 -1.78 -5.59
N PHE A 425 -11.66 -2.63 -6.37
CA PHE A 425 -12.74 -3.50 -5.92
C PHE A 425 -12.41 -4.97 -6.18
N TYR A 426 -12.38 -5.77 -5.12
CA TYR A 426 -12.13 -7.21 -5.15
C TYR A 426 -13.36 -7.95 -4.68
N LYS A 427 -13.96 -8.82 -5.52
CA LYS A 427 -15.16 -9.58 -5.21
C LYS A 427 -14.95 -11.08 -5.41
N SER A 428 -15.38 -11.88 -4.44
CA SER A 428 -15.31 -13.36 -4.52
C SER A 428 -13.91 -13.89 -4.87
N CYS A 429 -12.86 -13.19 -4.41
CA CYS A 429 -11.47 -13.57 -4.63
C CYS A 429 -10.95 -14.47 -3.51
N ARG A 430 -9.97 -15.32 -3.86
CA ARG A 430 -9.18 -16.08 -2.89
C ARG A 430 -7.78 -15.50 -2.78
N ILE A 431 -7.36 -15.11 -1.57
CA ILE A 431 -6.07 -14.46 -1.33
C ILE A 431 -5.32 -15.26 -0.26
N GLN A 432 -4.13 -15.73 -0.60
CA GLN A 432 -3.31 -16.58 0.26
C GLN A 432 -1.94 -15.97 0.50
N GLY A 433 -1.49 -16.00 1.75
CA GLY A 433 -0.15 -15.58 2.14
C GLY A 433 0.11 -15.73 3.64
N ASN A 434 1.14 -15.07 4.16
CA ASN A 434 1.50 -15.22 5.58
C ASN A 434 1.80 -13.88 6.28
N VAL A 435 2.78 -13.10 5.86
CA VAL A 435 3.13 -11.82 6.48
C VAL A 435 2.76 -10.69 5.55
N ASP A 436 1.93 -9.75 6.03
CA ASP A 436 1.55 -8.54 5.29
C ASP A 436 1.02 -8.86 3.88
N PHE A 437 0.33 -9.99 3.75
CA PHE A 437 0.06 -10.54 2.41
C PHE A 437 -1.04 -9.80 1.64
N ILE A 438 -1.73 -8.84 2.28
CA ILE A 438 -2.53 -7.80 1.63
C ILE A 438 -1.98 -6.47 2.12
N PHE A 439 -1.24 -5.75 1.28
CA PHE A 439 -0.56 -4.53 1.69
C PHE A 439 -0.63 -3.44 0.60
N GLY A 440 -0.32 -2.20 0.97
CA GLY A 440 -0.34 -1.05 0.06
C GLY A 440 -1.05 0.16 0.64
N ASN A 441 -1.29 1.17 -0.20
CA ASN A 441 -1.89 2.45 0.16
C ASN A 441 -3.20 2.74 -0.60
N SER A 442 -3.78 1.76 -1.28
CA SER A 442 -5.01 1.97 -2.05
C SER A 442 -6.25 2.17 -1.17
N ALA A 443 -7.30 2.73 -1.76
CA ALA A 443 -8.65 2.58 -1.28
C ALA A 443 -9.20 1.26 -1.84
N ALA A 444 -8.92 0.13 -1.20
CA ALA A 444 -9.32 -1.19 -1.66
C ALA A 444 -10.51 -1.72 -0.86
N PHE A 445 -11.51 -2.18 -1.59
CA PHE A 445 -12.71 -2.79 -1.04
C PHE A 445 -12.73 -4.29 -1.39
N PHE A 446 -12.80 -5.14 -0.37
CA PHE A 446 -12.84 -6.59 -0.50
C PHE A 446 -14.21 -7.09 -0.06
N GLN A 447 -14.94 -7.70 -0.99
CA GLN A 447 -16.28 -8.23 -0.72
C GLN A 447 -16.33 -9.73 -1.00
N ASP A 448 -16.95 -10.50 -0.09
CA ASP A 448 -17.18 -11.94 -0.25
C ASP A 448 -15.89 -12.74 -0.53
N CYS A 449 -14.73 -12.27 -0.06
CA CYS A 449 -13.43 -12.87 -0.34
C CYS A 449 -13.06 -13.92 0.71
N LEU A 450 -12.28 -14.93 0.26
CA LEU A 450 -11.67 -15.94 1.10
C LEU A 450 -10.19 -15.61 1.33
N ILE A 451 -9.85 -15.25 2.57
CA ILE A 451 -8.50 -14.81 2.96
C ILE A 451 -7.84 -15.93 3.77
N LEU A 452 -6.74 -16.49 3.26
CA LEU A 452 -6.13 -17.70 3.80
C LEU A 452 -4.70 -17.48 4.26
N VAL A 453 -4.45 -17.70 5.55
CA VAL A 453 -3.10 -17.73 6.10
C VAL A 453 -2.41 -19.04 5.67
N ALA A 454 -1.21 -18.91 5.09
CA ALA A 454 -0.34 -20.02 4.71
C ALA A 454 0.85 -20.14 5.68
N PRO A 455 1.54 -21.29 5.76
CA PRO A 455 2.76 -21.43 6.56
C PRO A 455 3.82 -20.41 6.21
N ARG A 456 4.38 -19.75 7.23
CA ARG A 456 5.42 -18.71 7.05
C ARG A 456 6.81 -19.28 6.77
N GLN A 457 7.08 -20.50 7.24
CA GLN A 457 8.36 -21.17 7.13
C GLN A 457 8.19 -22.56 6.55
N VAL A 458 9.21 -23.07 5.89
CA VAL A 458 9.22 -24.45 5.38
C VAL A 458 9.07 -25.47 6.54
N LYS A 459 9.54 -25.11 7.73
CA LYS A 459 9.43 -25.91 8.95
C LYS A 459 8.87 -25.08 10.11
N PRO A 460 7.55 -24.90 10.19
CA PRO A 460 6.92 -23.97 11.15
C PRO A 460 6.73 -24.55 12.56
N GLU A 461 7.44 -25.57 12.96
CA GLU A 461 7.30 -26.25 14.26
C GLU A 461 7.56 -25.38 15.48
N LYS A 462 8.25 -24.22 15.31
CA LYS A 462 8.52 -23.25 16.38
C LYS A 462 7.38 -22.27 16.63
N GLY A 463 6.36 -22.28 15.77
CA GLY A 463 5.30 -21.29 15.77
C GLY A 463 5.59 -20.09 14.88
N GLU A 464 4.54 -19.31 14.61
CA GLU A 464 4.57 -18.20 13.64
C GLU A 464 3.76 -17.01 14.14
N ASN A 465 4.17 -15.81 13.70
CA ASN A 465 3.40 -14.58 13.82
C ASN A 465 3.10 -14.07 12.41
N ASN A 466 1.84 -14.14 12.00
CA ASN A 466 1.37 -13.71 10.68
C ASN A 466 0.48 -12.47 10.81
N ALA A 467 0.47 -11.62 9.81
CA ALA A 467 -0.43 -10.47 9.69
C ALA A 467 -1.12 -10.51 8.33
N VAL A 468 -2.46 -10.46 8.32
CA VAL A 468 -3.25 -10.45 7.09
C VAL A 468 -2.97 -9.18 6.30
N THR A 469 -3.06 -8.02 6.97
CA THR A 469 -2.95 -6.72 6.31
C THR A 469 -1.79 -5.88 6.82
N ALA A 470 -1.24 -5.03 5.92
CA ALA A 470 -0.29 -3.97 6.26
C ALA A 470 -0.60 -2.71 5.42
N HIS A 471 -1.55 -1.90 5.89
CA HIS A 471 -1.94 -0.71 5.16
C HIS A 471 -0.93 0.43 5.30
N GLY A 472 -0.68 1.13 4.19
CA GLY A 472 0.42 2.08 4.00
C GLY A 472 0.02 3.55 3.93
N ARG A 473 -1.08 4.01 4.54
CA ARG A 473 -1.50 5.41 4.57
C ARG A 473 -0.48 6.25 5.34
N ILE A 474 0.14 7.21 4.64
CA ILE A 474 1.23 8.06 5.17
C ILE A 474 0.75 9.43 5.64
N ASP A 475 -0.46 9.84 5.26
CA ASP A 475 -1.01 11.16 5.52
C ASP A 475 -2.50 11.09 5.92
N PRO A 476 -2.96 11.87 6.92
CA PRO A 476 -4.37 11.85 7.34
C PRO A 476 -5.35 12.34 6.27
N ALA A 477 -4.88 13.13 5.29
CA ALA A 477 -5.70 13.62 4.18
C ALA A 477 -5.93 12.57 3.08
N GLN A 478 -5.14 11.48 3.02
CA GLN A 478 -5.36 10.42 2.02
C GLN A 478 -6.71 9.75 2.22
N SER A 479 -7.47 9.57 1.14
CA SER A 479 -8.78 8.88 1.15
C SER A 479 -8.66 7.35 1.09
N THR A 480 -7.55 6.78 1.55
CA THR A 480 -7.17 5.38 1.38
C THR A 480 -7.40 4.53 2.62
N GLY A 481 -7.51 3.22 2.44
CA GLY A 481 -7.75 2.23 3.50
C GLY A 481 -8.13 0.88 2.91
N PHE A 482 -8.09 -0.17 3.71
CA PHE A 482 -8.62 -1.49 3.34
C PHE A 482 -9.94 -1.73 4.05
N VAL A 483 -10.97 -2.04 3.28
CA VAL A 483 -12.31 -2.37 3.77
C VAL A 483 -12.64 -3.79 3.38
N PHE A 484 -12.91 -4.66 4.37
CA PHE A 484 -13.33 -6.04 4.18
C PHE A 484 -14.78 -6.17 4.60
N VAL A 485 -15.64 -6.62 3.68
CA VAL A 485 -17.07 -6.83 3.95
C VAL A 485 -17.44 -8.28 3.61
N ASN A 486 -18.10 -8.96 4.55
CA ASN A 486 -18.55 -10.34 4.41
C ASN A 486 -17.46 -11.34 3.95
N CYS A 487 -16.19 -11.07 4.28
CA CYS A 487 -15.06 -11.95 3.98
C CYS A 487 -14.91 -13.06 5.03
N VAL A 488 -14.27 -14.15 4.62
CA VAL A 488 -13.88 -15.24 5.53
C VAL A 488 -12.37 -15.22 5.73
N ILE A 489 -11.92 -15.07 6.97
CA ILE A 489 -10.52 -15.09 7.34
C ILE A 489 -10.21 -16.42 8.01
N ASN A 490 -9.43 -17.28 7.32
CA ASN A 490 -9.09 -18.64 7.76
C ASN A 490 -7.61 -18.95 7.42
N GLY A 491 -7.18 -20.18 7.59
CA GLY A 491 -5.91 -20.70 7.10
C GLY A 491 -6.09 -21.72 5.98
N THR A 492 -5.03 -21.98 5.23
CA THR A 492 -4.99 -23.15 4.33
C THR A 492 -5.10 -24.44 5.16
N GLU A 493 -5.49 -25.56 4.52
CA GLU A 493 -5.58 -26.86 5.21
C GLU A 493 -4.27 -27.21 5.93
N ASP A 494 -3.14 -27.04 5.25
CA ASP A 494 -1.81 -27.28 5.81
C ASP A 494 -1.53 -26.37 7.02
N TYR A 495 -1.88 -25.09 6.93
CA TYR A 495 -1.71 -24.16 8.04
C TYR A 495 -2.62 -24.51 9.23
N MET A 496 -3.88 -24.85 8.99
CA MET A 496 -4.81 -25.19 10.04
C MET A 496 -4.44 -26.49 10.78
N ALA A 497 -3.85 -27.46 10.08
CA ALA A 497 -3.27 -28.64 10.71
C ALA A 497 -2.14 -28.29 11.69
N LEU A 498 -1.26 -27.35 11.32
CA LEU A 498 -0.22 -26.82 12.21
C LEU A 498 -0.81 -26.02 13.37
N TYR A 499 -1.75 -25.13 13.09
CA TYR A 499 -2.43 -24.31 14.09
C TYR A 499 -3.09 -25.18 15.17
N TYR A 500 -3.90 -26.16 14.80
CA TYR A 500 -4.59 -27.04 15.77
C TYR A 500 -3.63 -27.91 16.58
N SER A 501 -2.45 -28.22 16.03
CA SER A 501 -1.42 -28.96 16.80
C SER A 501 -0.81 -28.11 17.93
N LYS A 502 -0.68 -26.77 17.74
CA LYS A 502 -0.05 -25.84 18.68
C LYS A 502 -0.68 -24.43 18.62
N PRO A 503 -1.96 -24.25 18.93
CA PRO A 503 -2.65 -22.97 18.69
C PRO A 503 -2.06 -21.79 19.50
N LYS A 504 -1.42 -22.04 20.64
CA LYS A 504 -0.80 -20.97 21.47
C LYS A 504 0.47 -20.37 20.88
N VAL A 505 1.12 -21.04 19.93
CA VAL A 505 2.39 -20.57 19.32
C VAL A 505 2.23 -20.03 17.90
N HIS A 506 1.14 -20.41 17.21
CA HIS A 506 0.79 -19.87 15.89
C HIS A 506 -0.16 -18.68 16.07
N LYS A 507 0.39 -17.47 15.98
CA LYS A 507 -0.37 -16.24 16.22
C LYS A 507 -0.67 -15.52 14.91
N ASN A 508 -1.94 -15.23 14.68
CA ASN A 508 -2.39 -14.57 13.48
C ASN A 508 -3.19 -13.32 13.83
N PHE A 509 -2.88 -12.24 13.14
CA PHE A 509 -3.43 -10.92 13.38
C PHE A 509 -4.15 -10.41 12.13
N LEU A 510 -5.22 -9.64 12.32
CA LEU A 510 -5.95 -8.98 11.24
C LEU A 510 -5.07 -7.98 10.47
N GLY A 511 -4.10 -7.39 11.15
CA GLY A 511 -3.13 -6.52 10.51
C GLY A 511 -2.17 -5.83 11.47
N ARG A 512 -1.23 -5.07 10.86
CA ARG A 512 -0.27 -4.22 11.55
C ARG A 512 -0.01 -2.93 10.76
N PRO A 513 0.32 -1.79 11.42
CA PRO A 513 0.45 -0.50 10.74
C PRO A 513 1.80 -0.36 10.03
N TRP A 514 1.82 -0.55 8.69
CA TRP A 514 3.03 -0.30 7.91
C TRP A 514 3.42 1.19 7.92
N LYS A 515 2.42 2.10 7.93
CA LYS A 515 2.63 3.54 7.99
C LYS A 515 1.77 4.20 9.06
N GLU A 516 2.07 5.47 9.32
CA GLU A 516 1.60 6.21 10.50
C GLU A 516 0.08 6.31 10.60
N TYR A 517 -0.62 6.49 9.47
CA TYR A 517 -2.08 6.65 9.41
C TYR A 517 -2.78 5.41 8.85
N SER A 518 -2.16 4.24 8.97
CA SER A 518 -2.72 2.96 8.53
C SER A 518 -4.20 2.83 8.85
N ARG A 519 -5.04 2.45 7.86
CA ARG A 519 -6.49 2.30 8.02
C ARG A 519 -6.96 0.97 7.47
N THR A 520 -7.54 0.12 8.32
CA THR A 520 -8.09 -1.18 7.92
C THR A 520 -9.34 -1.48 8.75
N VAL A 521 -10.41 -1.91 8.10
CA VAL A 521 -11.66 -2.27 8.77
C VAL A 521 -12.20 -3.62 8.28
N PHE A 522 -12.74 -4.42 9.23
CA PHE A 522 -13.43 -5.69 8.96
C PHE A 522 -14.88 -5.57 9.41
N ILE A 523 -15.81 -5.76 8.48
CA ILE A 523 -17.24 -5.54 8.67
C ILE A 523 -18.00 -6.82 8.26
N LEU A 524 -18.83 -7.36 9.15
CA LEU A 524 -19.63 -8.57 8.91
C LEU A 524 -18.83 -9.81 8.48
N CYS A 525 -17.52 -9.81 8.74
CA CYS A 525 -16.63 -10.89 8.35
C CYS A 525 -16.76 -12.11 9.28
N THR A 526 -16.42 -13.29 8.75
CA THR A 526 -16.22 -14.50 9.56
C THR A 526 -14.74 -14.62 9.90
N LEU A 527 -14.41 -14.50 11.18
CA LEU A 527 -13.06 -14.63 11.70
C LEU A 527 -12.91 -15.99 12.37
N GLU A 528 -12.10 -16.86 11.78
CA GLU A 528 -11.90 -18.21 12.29
C GLU A 528 -10.97 -18.25 13.52
N ALA A 529 -10.91 -19.37 14.20
CA ALA A 529 -10.25 -19.55 15.51
C ALA A 529 -8.74 -19.22 15.51
N LEU A 530 -8.11 -19.15 14.34
CA LEU A 530 -6.68 -18.81 14.23
C LEU A 530 -6.38 -17.33 14.58
N ILE A 531 -7.37 -16.43 14.51
CA ILE A 531 -7.18 -15.02 14.87
C ILE A 531 -7.04 -14.89 16.38
N THR A 532 -5.93 -14.30 16.83
CA THR A 532 -5.63 -14.12 18.25
C THR A 532 -6.60 -13.16 18.93
N ASP A 533 -6.78 -13.29 20.25
CA ASP A 533 -7.65 -12.40 21.04
C ASP A 533 -7.25 -10.93 20.91
N ASN A 534 -5.93 -10.62 20.80
CA ASN A 534 -5.44 -9.27 20.59
C ASN A 534 -5.90 -8.66 19.26
N GLY A 535 -6.24 -9.46 18.26
CA GLY A 535 -6.74 -9.08 16.94
C GLY A 535 -5.72 -8.41 16.04
N TRP A 536 -4.93 -7.48 16.57
CA TRP A 536 -4.01 -6.63 15.83
C TRP A 536 -2.60 -6.65 16.44
N MET A 537 -1.59 -6.41 15.62
CA MET A 537 -0.18 -6.42 16.01
C MET A 537 0.46 -5.03 15.81
N PRO A 538 1.32 -4.54 16.72
CA PRO A 538 2.10 -3.33 16.46
C PRO A 538 3.17 -3.60 15.39
N TRP A 539 3.59 -2.55 14.67
CA TRP A 539 4.72 -2.65 13.73
C TRP A 539 6.05 -2.67 14.48
N SER A 540 6.30 -1.63 15.28
CA SER A 540 7.49 -1.49 16.10
C SER A 540 7.19 -0.56 17.28
N GLY A 541 7.26 -1.07 18.51
CA GLY A 541 6.98 -0.28 19.71
C GLY A 541 5.64 0.46 19.64
N GLY A 542 5.66 1.77 19.88
CA GLY A 542 4.46 2.63 19.84
C GLY A 542 4.19 3.30 18.48
N PHE A 543 4.92 2.94 17.42
CA PHE A 543 4.75 3.54 16.09
C PHE A 543 3.32 3.40 15.58
N ALA A 544 2.74 4.48 15.08
CA ALA A 544 1.39 4.60 14.49
C ALA A 544 0.21 4.32 15.45
N LEU A 545 0.42 3.80 16.67
CA LEU A 545 -0.68 3.37 17.55
C LEU A 545 -1.60 4.52 18.02
N LYS A 546 -1.18 5.77 17.87
CA LYS A 546 -1.96 6.96 18.19
C LYS A 546 -2.69 7.56 16.99
N THR A 547 -2.32 7.19 15.77
CA THR A 547 -2.77 7.82 14.51
C THR A 547 -3.50 6.88 13.58
N LEU A 548 -3.24 5.56 13.67
CA LEU A 548 -3.93 4.55 12.89
C LEU A 548 -5.43 4.45 13.23
N TYR A 549 -6.22 3.94 12.29
CA TYR A 549 -7.59 3.51 12.54
C TYR A 549 -7.78 2.04 12.12
N TYR A 550 -7.97 1.17 13.11
CA TYR A 550 -8.28 -0.25 12.92
C TYR A 550 -9.65 -0.54 13.51
N GLY A 551 -10.62 -0.82 12.63
CA GLY A 551 -12.03 -0.94 12.99
C GLY A 551 -12.58 -2.34 12.77
N GLU A 552 -13.49 -2.75 13.65
CA GLU A 552 -14.28 -3.98 13.52
C GLU A 552 -15.77 -3.66 13.69
N PHE A 553 -16.64 -4.34 12.91
CA PHE A 553 -18.09 -4.18 13.03
C PHE A 553 -18.82 -5.50 12.77
N ASN A 554 -19.58 -5.96 13.76
CA ASN A 554 -20.45 -7.14 13.67
C ASN A 554 -19.81 -8.37 13.02
N ASN A 555 -18.51 -8.61 13.25
CA ASN A 555 -17.83 -9.82 12.80
C ASN A 555 -18.36 -11.04 13.60
N ARG A 556 -18.30 -12.22 12.99
CA ARG A 556 -18.76 -13.48 13.56
C ARG A 556 -17.66 -14.54 13.54
N GLY A 557 -17.89 -15.65 14.22
CA GLY A 557 -16.95 -16.78 14.32
C GLY A 557 -16.06 -16.75 15.57
N PRO A 558 -15.28 -17.79 15.80
CA PRO A 558 -14.50 -17.95 17.04
C PRO A 558 -13.44 -16.87 17.27
N GLY A 559 -12.86 -16.32 16.19
CA GLY A 559 -11.88 -15.25 16.25
C GLY A 559 -12.46 -13.85 16.38
N ALA A 560 -13.79 -13.69 16.41
CA ALA A 560 -14.46 -12.38 16.43
C ALA A 560 -14.69 -11.80 17.83
N ASN A 561 -14.26 -12.49 18.89
CA ASN A 561 -14.41 -11.98 20.25
C ASN A 561 -13.53 -10.75 20.47
N THR A 562 -14.17 -9.59 20.67
CA THR A 562 -13.47 -8.30 20.82
C THR A 562 -13.00 -8.00 22.24
N SER A 563 -13.37 -8.79 23.25
CA SER A 563 -13.04 -8.53 24.66
C SER A 563 -11.53 -8.49 24.97
N GLY A 564 -10.72 -9.21 24.16
CA GLY A 564 -9.26 -9.27 24.29
C GLY A 564 -8.51 -8.36 23.33
N ARG A 565 -9.21 -7.54 22.50
CA ARG A 565 -8.58 -6.68 21.50
C ARG A 565 -7.66 -5.64 22.14
N VAL A 566 -6.61 -5.28 21.40
CA VAL A 566 -5.71 -4.21 21.81
C VAL A 566 -6.46 -2.88 21.97
N ALA A 567 -6.12 -2.09 22.99
CA ALA A 567 -6.82 -0.85 23.33
C ALA A 567 -6.73 0.26 22.25
N TRP A 568 -5.85 0.12 21.28
CA TRP A 568 -5.69 1.07 20.17
C TRP A 568 -6.47 0.68 18.90
N SER A 569 -7.19 -0.44 18.88
CA SER A 569 -8.23 -0.76 17.90
C SER A 569 -9.60 -0.22 18.33
N SER A 570 -10.57 -0.21 17.43
CA SER A 570 -11.88 0.41 17.65
C SER A 570 -13.01 -0.53 17.20
N GLN A 571 -14.17 -0.39 17.85
CA GLN A 571 -15.43 -0.85 17.26
C GLN A 571 -16.02 0.32 16.46
N ILE A 572 -16.43 0.07 15.22
CA ILE A 572 -17.06 1.09 14.39
C ILE A 572 -18.45 1.37 14.95
N PRO A 573 -18.81 2.65 15.24
CA PRO A 573 -20.17 2.97 15.68
C PRO A 573 -21.20 2.71 14.59
N ASP A 574 -22.39 2.21 14.95
CA ASP A 574 -23.46 1.85 14.01
C ASP A 574 -23.80 2.97 13.01
N ASN A 575 -23.85 4.21 13.51
CA ASN A 575 -24.18 5.39 12.70
C ASN A 575 -23.05 5.86 11.78
N HIS A 576 -21.91 5.19 11.77
CA HIS A 576 -20.76 5.54 10.92
C HIS A 576 -20.30 4.39 10.01
N VAL A 577 -20.94 3.22 10.09
CA VAL A 577 -20.55 2.06 9.28
C VAL A 577 -20.70 2.32 7.78
N ASP A 578 -21.69 3.10 7.38
CA ASP A 578 -21.98 3.44 5.99
C ASP A 578 -20.88 4.27 5.30
N VAL A 579 -20.00 4.92 6.09
CA VAL A 579 -18.79 5.59 5.55
C VAL A 579 -17.94 4.59 4.75
N TYR A 580 -17.96 3.32 5.15
CA TYR A 580 -17.21 2.23 4.54
C TYR A 580 -18.03 1.43 3.51
N SER A 581 -19.18 1.90 3.04
CA SER A 581 -19.88 1.27 1.92
C SER A 581 -19.13 1.44 0.60
N VAL A 582 -19.37 0.56 -0.38
CA VAL A 582 -18.80 0.68 -1.74
C VAL A 582 -19.06 2.05 -2.34
N LYS A 583 -20.27 2.57 -2.16
CA LYS A 583 -20.69 3.89 -2.64
C LYS A 583 -19.88 5.02 -2.02
N ASN A 584 -19.77 5.05 -0.69
CA ASN A 584 -19.16 6.17 0.03
C ASN A 584 -17.63 6.09 0.04
N PHE A 585 -17.07 4.89 0.18
CA PHE A 585 -15.62 4.72 0.35
C PHE A 585 -14.85 4.80 -0.97
N ILE A 586 -15.35 4.17 -2.04
CA ILE A 586 -14.69 4.13 -3.35
C ILE A 586 -15.55 4.68 -4.50
N GLN A 587 -16.74 5.24 -4.23
CA GLN A 587 -17.71 5.71 -5.24
C GLN A 587 -18.04 4.61 -6.27
N GLY A 588 -18.13 3.36 -5.81
CA GLY A 588 -18.22 2.20 -6.70
C GLY A 588 -19.52 2.12 -7.51
N ASP A 589 -20.60 2.76 -7.04
CA ASP A 589 -21.85 2.91 -7.76
C ASP A 589 -21.73 3.71 -9.07
N GLN A 590 -20.63 4.48 -9.24
CA GLN A 590 -20.39 5.30 -10.43
C GLN A 590 -19.55 4.58 -11.50
N TRP A 591 -18.77 3.54 -11.13
CA TRP A 591 -17.78 2.96 -12.04
C TRP A 591 -17.73 1.43 -12.07
N ILE A 592 -18.22 0.73 -11.03
CA ILE A 592 -18.29 -0.72 -11.06
C ILE A 592 -19.48 -1.10 -11.95
N PRO A 593 -19.28 -1.91 -13.02
CA PRO A 593 -20.39 -2.31 -13.87
C PRO A 593 -21.44 -3.09 -13.09
N SER A 594 -22.72 -2.87 -13.40
CA SER A 594 -23.79 -3.78 -12.97
C SER A 594 -23.58 -5.15 -13.64
N SER A 595 -23.66 -6.20 -12.86
CA SER A 595 -23.55 -7.59 -13.34
C SER A 595 -24.79 -8.02 -14.12
#